data_a34a2c941eeb375e9a8db6492684b588
#
_entry.id   a34a2c941eeb375e9a8db6492684b588
#
_cell.length_a   1.000
_cell.length_b   1.000
_cell.length_c   1.000
_cell.angle_alpha   90.00
_cell.angle_beta   90.00
_cell.angle_gamma   90.00
#
_symmetry.space_group_name_H-M   'P 1'
#
loop_
_entity.id
_entity.type
_entity.pdbx_description
1 polymer ?
#
loop_
_entity_poly.entity_id
_entity_poly.type
_entity_poly.pdbx_seq_one_letter_code
_entity_poly.pdbx_strand_id
1 'polypeptide(L)'
;MYRTVIFDLDGTLLDTIGDLAAAANAVCRENGWPEYTVQAVEGMVGHGIPNLVSRFSPAEAQKPQTLERTLAQFNRYYGAHNMELTAPYAGMPELLKKLKSAGVRLAVCSNKADEFSQVIVAHYFPGIFEVIRGNLPGTPVKPDPGVAKGIMERLGAEPGETLMVGDSDVDIHTGHNAGLRACGVTWGFRSRENLVDAGADVLADTTAELKAVILG
;
A
#
# COMPACT_ATOMS: atom_id res chain seq x y z
N MET A 1 2.61 -13.44 -19.74
CA MET A 1 2.88 -14.07 -18.43
C MET A 1 4.02 -13.32 -17.74
N TYR A 2 3.81 -12.85 -16.51
CA TYR A 2 4.85 -12.20 -15.70
C TYR A 2 5.51 -13.22 -14.77
N ARG A 3 6.81 -13.07 -14.55
CA ARG A 3 7.60 -13.93 -13.63
C ARG A 3 7.75 -13.34 -12.25
N THR A 4 7.61 -12.01 -12.14
CA THR A 4 7.69 -11.27 -10.88
C THR A 4 6.51 -10.32 -10.77
N VAL A 5 5.91 -10.24 -9.58
CA VAL A 5 4.86 -9.25 -9.29
C VAL A 5 5.20 -8.52 -8.01
N ILE A 6 5.21 -7.20 -8.08
CA ILE A 6 5.41 -6.29 -6.95
C ILE A 6 4.04 -5.70 -6.61
N PHE A 7 3.53 -5.98 -5.43
CA PHE A 7 2.23 -5.48 -4.96
C PHE A 7 2.41 -4.30 -4.02
N ASP A 8 1.51 -3.34 -4.09
CA ASP A 8 1.24 -2.49 -2.94
C ASP A 8 0.50 -3.27 -1.85
N LEU A 9 0.37 -2.68 -0.67
CA LEU A 9 -0.22 -3.31 0.52
C LEU A 9 -1.62 -2.76 0.82
N ASP A 10 -1.67 -1.49 1.24
CA ASP A 10 -2.90 -0.84 1.73
C ASP A 10 -3.82 -0.47 0.54
N GLY A 11 -5.02 -1.04 0.48
CA GLY A 11 -5.94 -0.87 -0.65
C GLY A 11 -5.74 -1.88 -1.80
N THR A 12 -4.64 -2.62 -1.80
CA THR A 12 -4.32 -3.61 -2.84
C THR A 12 -4.41 -5.04 -2.34
N LEU A 13 -3.60 -5.41 -1.37
CA LEU A 13 -3.61 -6.74 -0.74
C LEU A 13 -4.58 -6.81 0.43
N LEU A 14 -4.64 -5.73 1.20
CA LEU A 14 -5.40 -5.63 2.44
C LEU A 14 -6.28 -4.37 2.43
N ASP A 15 -7.52 -4.53 2.89
CA ASP A 15 -8.35 -3.41 3.32
C ASP A 15 -7.92 -3.00 4.73
N THR A 16 -7.15 -1.94 4.81
CA THR A 16 -6.58 -1.42 6.06
C THR A 16 -7.25 -0.13 6.53
N ILE A 17 -8.24 0.37 5.78
CA ILE A 17 -8.78 1.70 6.00
C ILE A 17 -9.47 1.83 7.37
N GLY A 18 -10.09 0.75 7.86
CA GLY A 18 -10.75 0.73 9.16
C GLY A 18 -9.80 1.08 10.31
N ASP A 19 -8.64 0.41 10.37
CA ASP A 19 -7.65 0.63 11.42
C ASP A 19 -6.93 1.97 11.27
N LEU A 20 -6.67 2.42 10.02
CA LEU A 20 -6.11 3.75 9.76
C LEU A 20 -7.05 4.86 10.24
N ALA A 21 -8.36 4.74 9.97
CA ALA A 21 -9.36 5.69 10.42
C ALA A 21 -9.54 5.66 11.94
N ALA A 22 -9.53 4.48 12.55
CA ALA A 22 -9.59 4.33 14.01
C ALA A 22 -8.40 5.02 14.69
N ALA A 23 -7.18 4.85 14.14
CA ALA A 23 -5.97 5.48 14.66
C ALA A 23 -6.01 7.02 14.50
N ALA A 24 -6.43 7.54 13.33
CA ALA A 24 -6.58 8.97 13.12
C ALA A 24 -7.59 9.57 14.13
N ASN A 25 -8.74 8.92 14.31
CA ASN A 25 -9.78 9.37 15.23
C ASN A 25 -9.38 9.24 16.71
N ALA A 26 -8.59 8.23 17.07
CA ALA A 26 -8.02 8.14 18.42
C ALA A 26 -7.14 9.36 18.74
N VAL A 27 -6.29 9.77 17.79
CA VAL A 27 -5.46 10.97 17.91
C VAL A 27 -6.32 12.24 17.94
N CYS A 28 -7.35 12.33 17.11
CA CYS A 28 -8.28 13.46 17.13
C CYS A 28 -8.95 13.59 18.51
N ARG A 29 -9.45 12.51 19.09
CA ARG A 29 -10.05 12.52 20.45
C ARG A 29 -9.04 12.94 21.53
N GLU A 30 -7.81 12.42 21.47
CA GLU A 30 -6.75 12.75 22.45
C GLU A 30 -6.39 14.25 22.43
N ASN A 31 -6.51 14.90 21.25
CA ASN A 31 -6.18 16.32 21.08
C ASN A 31 -7.42 17.25 21.09
N GLY A 32 -8.64 16.73 21.25
CA GLY A 32 -9.87 17.51 21.20
C GLY A 32 -10.22 18.03 19.81
N TRP A 33 -9.78 17.34 18.75
CA TRP A 33 -10.08 17.67 17.35
C TRP A 33 -11.33 16.94 16.84
N PRO A 34 -11.99 17.48 15.79
CA PRO A 34 -13.09 16.77 15.14
C PRO A 34 -12.65 15.43 14.56
N GLU A 35 -13.51 14.40 14.68
CA GLU A 35 -13.30 13.09 14.08
C GLU A 35 -13.71 13.08 12.61
N TYR A 36 -13.14 12.15 11.85
CA TYR A 36 -13.37 11.96 10.42
C TYR A 36 -14.16 10.67 10.15
N THR A 37 -14.96 10.66 9.09
CA THR A 37 -15.51 9.40 8.57
C THR A 37 -14.41 8.55 7.95
N VAL A 38 -14.63 7.24 7.84
CA VAL A 38 -13.70 6.32 7.15
C VAL A 38 -13.41 6.79 5.73
N GLN A 39 -14.45 7.19 4.99
CA GLN A 39 -14.33 7.71 3.62
C GLN A 39 -13.48 8.99 3.55
N ALA A 40 -13.58 9.89 4.52
CA ALA A 40 -12.72 11.07 4.56
C ALA A 40 -11.25 10.70 4.77
N VAL A 41 -10.97 9.74 5.68
CA VAL A 41 -9.60 9.25 5.92
C VAL A 41 -9.04 8.51 4.69
N GLU A 42 -9.86 7.74 3.98
CA GLU A 42 -9.49 7.07 2.73
C GLU A 42 -8.93 8.04 1.69
N GLY A 43 -9.58 9.21 1.53
CA GLY A 43 -9.07 10.28 0.67
C GLY A 43 -7.73 10.88 1.10
N MET A 44 -7.28 10.64 2.33
CA MET A 44 -6.01 11.16 2.88
C MET A 44 -4.85 10.15 2.77
N VAL A 45 -5.14 8.86 2.59
CA VAL A 45 -4.13 7.78 2.50
C VAL A 45 -3.39 7.80 1.15
N GLY A 46 -2.20 7.16 1.08
CA GLY A 46 -1.45 6.91 -0.16
C GLY A 46 0.00 7.43 -0.14
N HIS A 47 0.29 8.49 0.61
CA HIS A 47 1.62 9.12 0.67
C HIS A 47 2.36 8.89 2.00
N GLY A 48 2.05 7.79 2.70
CA GLY A 48 2.62 7.41 3.99
C GLY A 48 1.99 8.10 5.20
N ILE A 49 2.27 7.54 6.38
CA ILE A 49 1.68 7.99 7.65
C ILE A 49 1.96 9.46 7.98
N PRO A 50 3.17 10.02 7.77
CA PRO A 50 3.41 11.44 8.04
C PRO A 50 2.49 12.38 7.24
N ASN A 51 2.21 12.03 5.99
CA ASN A 51 1.28 12.79 5.14
C ASN A 51 -0.18 12.66 5.65
N LEU A 52 -0.62 11.45 5.99
CA LEU A 52 -1.92 11.21 6.61
C LEU A 52 -2.09 12.06 7.88
N VAL A 53 -1.10 12.02 8.78
CA VAL A 53 -1.08 12.82 10.01
C VAL A 53 -1.21 14.31 9.72
N SER A 54 -0.46 14.84 8.76
CA SER A 54 -0.57 16.25 8.35
C SER A 54 -1.98 16.58 7.82
N ARG A 55 -2.60 15.68 7.06
CA ARG A 55 -3.91 15.91 6.44
C ARG A 55 -5.07 15.94 7.44
N PHE A 56 -5.05 15.09 8.46
CA PHE A 56 -6.11 15.13 9.47
C PHE A 56 -5.84 16.12 10.61
N SER A 57 -4.62 16.64 10.74
CA SER A 57 -4.30 17.66 11.74
C SER A 57 -4.86 19.03 11.34
N PRO A 58 -5.56 19.74 12.23
CA PRO A 58 -6.12 21.04 11.91
C PRO A 58 -5.02 22.10 11.66
N ALA A 59 -5.40 23.25 11.08
CA ALA A 59 -4.46 24.29 10.66
C ALA A 59 -3.54 24.80 11.78
N GLU A 60 -4.06 24.90 12.98
CA GLU A 60 -3.29 25.33 14.16
C GLU A 60 -2.24 24.30 14.63
N ALA A 61 -2.38 23.05 14.21
CA ALA A 61 -1.51 21.93 14.55
C ALA A 61 -0.40 21.64 13.50
N GLN A 62 -0.29 22.45 12.45
CA GLN A 62 0.65 22.22 11.33
C GLN A 62 2.13 22.60 11.66
N LYS A 63 2.43 22.99 12.89
CA LYS A 63 3.82 23.25 13.30
C LYS A 63 4.63 21.95 13.36
N PRO A 64 5.89 21.92 12.92
CA PRO A 64 6.70 20.69 12.86
C PRO A 64 6.72 19.89 14.18
N GLN A 65 6.95 20.55 15.31
CA GLN A 65 6.97 19.90 16.63
C GLN A 65 5.62 19.30 17.01
N THR A 66 4.50 19.92 16.61
CA THR A 66 3.16 19.39 16.86
C THR A 66 2.91 18.16 15.98
N LEU A 67 3.25 18.23 14.69
CA LEU A 67 3.12 17.09 13.77
C LEU A 67 3.97 15.89 14.20
N GLU A 68 5.19 16.12 14.69
CA GLU A 68 6.04 15.06 15.23
C GLU A 68 5.37 14.35 16.43
N ARG A 69 4.82 15.12 17.38
CA ARG A 69 4.07 14.58 18.51
C ARG A 69 2.82 13.80 18.04
N THR A 70 2.08 14.38 17.11
CA THR A 70 0.87 13.75 16.53
C THR A 70 1.21 12.45 15.82
N LEU A 71 2.33 12.41 15.08
CA LEU A 71 2.84 11.20 14.45
C LEU A 71 3.18 10.12 15.49
N ALA A 72 3.81 10.50 16.58
CA ALA A 72 4.11 9.57 17.67
C ALA A 72 2.84 9.03 18.34
N GLN A 73 1.80 9.86 18.54
CA GLN A 73 0.49 9.43 19.02
C GLN A 73 -0.16 8.43 18.06
N PHE A 74 -0.15 8.74 16.76
CA PHE A 74 -0.69 7.84 15.72
C PHE A 74 0.04 6.49 15.72
N ASN A 75 1.37 6.50 15.65
CA ASN A 75 2.17 5.27 15.62
C ASN A 75 1.96 4.41 16.87
N ARG A 76 1.84 5.02 18.04
CA ARG A 76 1.55 4.30 19.29
C ARG A 76 0.20 3.58 19.22
N TYR A 77 -0.85 4.27 18.78
CA TYR A 77 -2.19 3.66 18.67
C TYR A 77 -2.20 2.62 17.54
N TYR A 78 -1.77 2.99 16.35
CA TYR A 78 -1.79 2.12 15.19
C TYR A 78 -0.94 0.86 15.40
N GLY A 79 0.21 0.97 16.05
CA GLY A 79 1.08 -0.18 16.37
C GLY A 79 0.41 -1.23 17.26
N ALA A 80 -0.52 -0.81 18.12
CA ALA A 80 -1.27 -1.70 19.00
C ALA A 80 -2.56 -2.27 18.35
N HIS A 81 -3.12 -1.59 17.33
CA HIS A 81 -4.48 -1.83 16.82
C HIS A 81 -4.57 -2.03 15.30
N ASN A 82 -3.45 -2.28 14.61
CA ASN A 82 -3.39 -2.26 13.14
C ASN A 82 -3.87 -3.54 12.44
N MET A 83 -4.46 -4.47 13.16
CA MET A 83 -5.01 -5.74 12.65
C MET A 83 -6.37 -6.09 13.27
N GLU A 84 -7.11 -5.09 13.76
CA GLU A 84 -8.43 -5.29 14.37
C GLU A 84 -9.56 -5.25 13.33
N LEU A 85 -9.45 -4.34 12.35
CA LEU A 85 -10.41 -4.15 11.26
C LEU A 85 -9.79 -4.47 9.89
N THR A 86 -8.47 -4.63 9.82
CA THR A 86 -7.73 -4.99 8.60
C THR A 86 -8.08 -6.41 8.17
N ALA A 87 -8.31 -6.61 6.89
CA ALA A 87 -8.55 -7.94 6.31
C ALA A 87 -8.01 -8.03 4.87
N PRO A 88 -7.64 -9.25 4.39
CA PRO A 88 -7.36 -9.47 2.98
C PRO A 88 -8.59 -9.22 2.12
N TYR A 89 -8.39 -8.59 0.95
CA TYR A 89 -9.45 -8.54 -0.04
C TYR A 89 -9.91 -9.93 -0.48
N ALA A 90 -11.19 -10.03 -0.85
CA ALA A 90 -11.81 -11.32 -1.21
C ALA A 90 -11.02 -12.05 -2.32
N GLY A 91 -10.67 -13.30 -2.09
CA GLY A 91 -9.91 -14.14 -3.02
C GLY A 91 -8.40 -13.84 -3.09
N MET A 92 -7.89 -12.85 -2.37
CA MET A 92 -6.46 -12.50 -2.40
C MET A 92 -5.56 -13.61 -1.86
N PRO A 93 -5.84 -14.24 -0.71
CA PRO A 93 -5.00 -15.34 -0.21
C PRO A 93 -4.89 -16.50 -1.20
N GLU A 94 -6.00 -16.86 -1.87
CA GLU A 94 -6.07 -17.93 -2.87
C GLU A 94 -5.31 -17.57 -4.13
N LEU A 95 -5.43 -16.32 -4.59
CA LEU A 95 -4.67 -15.79 -5.73
C LEU A 95 -3.17 -15.90 -5.47
N LEU A 96 -2.69 -15.37 -4.36
CA LEU A 96 -1.26 -15.36 -4.02
C LEU A 96 -0.68 -16.78 -3.94
N LYS A 97 -1.41 -17.72 -3.33
CA LYS A 97 -1.01 -19.14 -3.30
C LYS A 97 -0.89 -19.75 -4.70
N LYS A 98 -1.86 -19.44 -5.59
CA LYS A 98 -1.85 -19.91 -6.98
C LYS A 98 -0.67 -19.32 -7.76
N LEU A 99 -0.41 -18.03 -7.64
CA LEU A 99 0.72 -17.36 -8.30
C LEU A 99 2.05 -17.96 -7.83
N LYS A 100 2.22 -18.13 -6.53
CA LYS A 100 3.41 -18.78 -5.97
C LYS A 100 3.59 -20.21 -6.47
N SER A 101 2.51 -21.01 -6.52
CA SER A 101 2.54 -22.38 -7.04
C SER A 101 2.84 -22.45 -8.54
N ALA A 102 2.52 -21.39 -9.28
CA ALA A 102 2.86 -21.24 -10.70
C ALA A 102 4.31 -20.74 -10.92
N GLY A 103 5.10 -20.55 -9.86
CA GLY A 103 6.48 -20.11 -9.93
C GLY A 103 6.64 -18.59 -10.08
N VAL A 104 5.58 -17.81 -9.87
CA VAL A 104 5.67 -16.35 -9.87
C VAL A 104 6.31 -15.88 -8.56
N ARG A 105 7.33 -15.04 -8.66
CA ARG A 105 7.99 -14.41 -7.52
C ARG A 105 7.16 -13.22 -7.03
N LEU A 106 6.94 -13.14 -5.74
CA LEU A 106 6.02 -12.17 -5.15
C LEU A 106 6.77 -11.25 -4.18
N ALA A 107 6.55 -9.95 -4.31
CA ALA A 107 7.11 -8.93 -3.43
C ALA A 107 6.08 -7.88 -3.05
N VAL A 108 6.34 -7.16 -1.96
CA VAL A 108 5.55 -6.02 -1.48
C VAL A 108 6.40 -4.75 -1.53
N CYS A 109 5.84 -3.66 -2.08
CA CYS A 109 6.39 -2.31 -2.12
C CYS A 109 5.35 -1.32 -1.59
N SER A 110 5.48 -0.84 -0.35
CA SER A 110 4.48 0.01 0.28
C SER A 110 5.07 1.31 0.84
N ASN A 111 4.24 2.37 0.86
CA ASN A 111 4.53 3.63 1.57
C ASN A 111 4.25 3.55 3.08
N LYS A 112 3.68 2.44 3.55
CA LYS A 112 3.54 2.12 4.97
C LYS A 112 4.93 1.91 5.60
N ALA A 113 5.12 2.31 6.86
CA ALA A 113 6.37 2.06 7.59
C ALA A 113 6.78 0.57 7.50
N ASP A 114 8.07 0.31 7.28
CA ASP A 114 8.58 -1.04 7.03
C ASP A 114 8.26 -2.00 8.17
N GLU A 115 8.39 -1.56 9.42
CA GLU A 115 8.07 -2.36 10.60
C GLU A 115 6.63 -2.87 10.60
N PHE A 116 5.66 -2.02 10.26
CA PHE A 116 4.24 -2.41 10.17
C PHE A 116 4.00 -3.31 8.94
N SER A 117 4.63 -3.00 7.81
CA SER A 117 4.52 -3.81 6.59
C SER A 117 4.99 -5.24 6.82
N GLN A 118 6.14 -5.43 7.47
CA GLN A 118 6.69 -6.76 7.79
C GLN A 118 5.74 -7.57 8.67
N VAL A 119 5.26 -6.97 9.76
CA VAL A 119 4.39 -7.67 10.74
C VAL A 119 3.04 -8.05 10.11
N ILE A 120 2.39 -7.10 9.44
CA ILE A 120 1.06 -7.30 8.86
C ILE A 120 1.11 -8.34 7.71
N VAL A 121 2.10 -8.24 6.82
CA VAL A 121 2.26 -9.20 5.72
C VAL A 121 2.59 -10.60 6.25
N ALA A 122 3.45 -10.70 7.27
CA ALA A 122 3.77 -11.99 7.89
C ALA A 122 2.54 -12.64 8.57
N HIS A 123 1.64 -11.83 9.12
CA HIS A 123 0.40 -12.31 9.75
C HIS A 123 -0.60 -12.86 8.72
N TYR A 124 -0.94 -12.06 7.69
CA TYR A 124 -1.98 -12.42 6.74
C TYR A 124 -1.51 -13.36 5.61
N PHE A 125 -0.23 -13.27 5.24
CA PHE A 125 0.34 -14.01 4.10
C PHE A 125 1.66 -14.72 4.47
N PRO A 126 1.69 -15.57 5.50
CA PRO A 126 2.92 -16.18 5.99
C PRO A 126 3.64 -16.97 4.88
N GLY A 127 4.91 -16.63 4.66
CA GLY A 127 5.76 -17.32 3.69
C GLY A 127 5.40 -17.12 2.22
N ILE A 128 4.51 -16.20 1.86
CA ILE A 128 4.10 -15.96 0.47
C ILE A 128 5.14 -15.10 -0.27
N PHE A 129 5.52 -13.98 0.32
CA PHE A 129 6.37 -12.98 -0.32
C PHE A 129 7.86 -13.26 -0.06
N GLU A 130 8.69 -13.10 -1.10
CA GLU A 130 10.14 -13.25 -1.01
C GLU A 130 10.82 -11.96 -0.51
N VAL A 131 10.24 -10.82 -0.85
CA VAL A 131 10.71 -9.50 -0.42
C VAL A 131 9.52 -8.68 0.04
N ILE A 132 9.63 -8.10 1.22
CA ILE A 132 8.69 -7.11 1.74
C ILE A 132 9.48 -5.83 1.99
N ARG A 133 9.02 -4.71 1.44
CA ARG A 133 9.61 -3.40 1.61
C ARG A 133 8.54 -2.37 1.88
N GLY A 134 8.55 -1.85 3.09
CA GLY A 134 7.86 -0.62 3.47
C GLY A 134 8.78 0.58 3.39
N ASN A 135 8.29 1.73 3.84
CA ASN A 135 9.05 2.96 3.91
C ASN A 135 10.00 2.95 5.12
N LEU A 136 11.28 3.28 4.87
CA LEU A 136 12.29 3.50 5.90
C LEU A 136 12.48 4.99 6.15
N PRO A 137 12.75 5.43 7.39
CA PRO A 137 13.03 6.82 7.69
C PRO A 137 14.15 7.40 6.81
N GLY A 138 13.89 8.57 6.23
CA GLY A 138 14.87 9.27 5.38
C GLY A 138 15.01 8.71 3.96
N THR A 139 14.21 7.74 3.57
CA THR A 139 14.17 7.26 2.18
C THR A 139 12.99 7.85 1.41
N PRO A 140 13.13 8.09 0.08
CA PRO A 140 12.02 8.49 -0.76
C PRO A 140 10.89 7.46 -0.73
N VAL A 141 9.64 7.94 -0.77
CA VAL A 141 8.44 7.12 -0.86
C VAL A 141 7.99 6.97 -2.31
N LYS A 142 7.15 6.00 -2.63
CA LYS A 142 6.45 5.93 -3.92
C LYS A 142 5.80 7.30 -4.21
N PRO A 143 5.86 7.84 -5.43
CA PRO A 143 6.22 7.19 -6.69
C PRO A 143 7.72 7.21 -7.04
N ASP A 144 8.64 7.44 -6.08
CA ASP A 144 10.06 7.23 -6.33
C ASP A 144 10.31 5.75 -6.65
N PRO A 145 11.04 5.43 -7.73
CA PRO A 145 11.22 4.05 -8.18
C PRO A 145 12.26 3.25 -7.38
N GLY A 146 12.97 3.88 -6.46
CA GLY A 146 14.14 3.30 -5.77
C GLY A 146 13.82 1.98 -5.07
N VAL A 147 12.69 1.93 -4.36
CA VAL A 147 12.27 0.72 -3.64
C VAL A 147 11.91 -0.40 -4.61
N ALA A 148 11.14 -0.11 -5.67
CA ALA A 148 10.77 -1.11 -6.69
C ALA A 148 12.00 -1.65 -7.43
N LYS A 149 12.95 -0.78 -7.81
CA LYS A 149 14.24 -1.18 -8.43
C LYS A 149 15.07 -2.05 -7.49
N GLY A 150 15.18 -1.70 -6.21
CA GLY A 150 15.88 -2.50 -5.22
C GLY A 150 15.25 -3.88 -4.98
N ILE A 151 13.91 -3.98 -5.07
CA ILE A 151 13.21 -5.27 -5.04
C ILE A 151 13.58 -6.12 -6.27
N MET A 152 13.54 -5.53 -7.47
CA MET A 152 13.93 -6.24 -8.70
C MET A 152 15.37 -6.74 -8.64
N GLU A 153 16.31 -5.89 -8.22
CA GLU A 153 17.72 -6.26 -8.07
C GLU A 153 17.88 -7.45 -7.11
N ARG A 154 17.24 -7.39 -5.94
CA ARG A 154 17.28 -8.48 -4.96
C ARG A 154 16.69 -9.78 -5.47
N LEU A 155 15.68 -9.69 -6.32
CA LEU A 155 15.04 -10.85 -6.95
C LEU A 155 15.74 -11.28 -8.25
N GLY A 156 16.69 -10.54 -8.80
CA GLY A 156 17.24 -10.79 -10.14
C GLY A 156 16.12 -10.75 -11.20
N ALA A 157 15.18 -9.80 -11.06
CA ALA A 157 13.99 -9.71 -11.90
C ALA A 157 14.20 -8.70 -13.03
N GLU A 158 13.78 -9.07 -14.24
CA GLU A 158 13.86 -8.20 -15.41
C GLU A 158 12.60 -7.32 -15.52
N PRO A 159 12.73 -6.03 -15.92
CA PRO A 159 11.59 -5.13 -16.05
C PRO A 159 10.49 -5.66 -16.97
N GLY A 160 10.84 -6.25 -18.11
CA GLY A 160 9.89 -6.79 -19.09
C GLY A 160 9.08 -8.00 -18.60
N GLU A 161 9.50 -8.65 -17.51
CA GLU A 161 8.85 -9.80 -16.89
C GLU A 161 8.27 -9.47 -15.50
N THR A 162 8.32 -8.19 -15.11
CA THR A 162 7.85 -7.71 -13.81
C THR A 162 6.61 -6.81 -13.97
N LEU A 163 5.62 -7.00 -13.11
CA LEU A 163 4.41 -6.19 -13.05
C LEU A 163 4.31 -5.49 -11.70
N MET A 164 4.06 -4.18 -11.72
CA MET A 164 3.61 -3.44 -10.52
C MET A 164 2.10 -3.52 -10.42
N VAL A 165 1.58 -3.84 -9.24
CA VAL A 165 0.13 -3.94 -8.95
C VAL A 165 -0.20 -3.03 -7.79
N GLY A 166 -1.17 -2.13 -7.97
CA GLY A 166 -1.61 -1.21 -6.94
C GLY A 166 -2.98 -0.61 -7.22
N ASP A 167 -3.54 0.09 -6.25
CA ASP A 167 -4.88 0.68 -6.32
C ASP A 167 -4.87 2.20 -6.49
N SER A 168 -3.70 2.83 -6.67
CA SER A 168 -3.57 4.29 -6.74
C SER A 168 -2.68 4.77 -7.88
N ASP A 169 -2.83 6.05 -8.23
CA ASP A 169 -1.92 6.79 -9.12
C ASP A 169 -0.46 6.69 -8.70
N VAL A 170 -0.21 6.66 -7.39
CA VAL A 170 1.14 6.49 -6.82
C VAL A 170 1.77 5.18 -7.28
N ASP A 171 1.01 4.10 -7.32
CA ASP A 171 1.49 2.77 -7.73
C ASP A 171 1.77 2.70 -9.23
N ILE A 172 0.84 3.24 -10.01
CA ILE A 172 0.98 3.30 -11.47
C ILE A 172 2.25 4.09 -11.84
N HIS A 173 2.41 5.28 -11.26
CA HIS A 173 3.61 6.08 -11.48
C HIS A 173 4.88 5.40 -10.96
N THR A 174 4.83 4.65 -9.85
CA THR A 174 5.98 3.88 -9.34
C THR A 174 6.41 2.83 -10.35
N GLY A 175 5.44 2.08 -10.90
CA GLY A 175 5.70 1.11 -11.95
C GLY A 175 6.39 1.74 -13.15
N HIS A 176 5.81 2.80 -13.71
CA HIS A 176 6.34 3.50 -14.88
C HIS A 176 7.73 4.12 -14.61
N ASN A 177 7.93 4.76 -13.46
CA ASN A 177 9.22 5.35 -13.07
C ASN A 177 10.31 4.27 -12.88
N ALA A 178 9.90 3.04 -12.55
CA ALA A 178 10.80 1.89 -12.45
C ALA A 178 11.02 1.18 -13.80
N GLY A 179 10.33 1.58 -14.88
CA GLY A 179 10.38 0.93 -16.20
C GLY A 179 9.52 -0.32 -16.29
N LEU A 180 8.53 -0.48 -15.41
CA LEU A 180 7.62 -1.61 -15.36
C LEU A 180 6.28 -1.26 -16.03
N ARG A 181 5.55 -2.30 -16.42
CA ARG A 181 4.12 -2.17 -16.63
C ARG A 181 3.40 -2.13 -15.28
N ALA A 182 2.28 -1.40 -15.25
CA ALA A 182 1.49 -1.21 -14.05
C ALA A 182 0.04 -1.67 -14.26
N CYS A 183 -0.45 -2.50 -13.33
CA CYS A 183 -1.83 -2.93 -13.25
C CYS A 183 -2.53 -2.19 -12.12
N GLY A 184 -3.58 -1.44 -12.45
CA GLY A 184 -4.48 -0.84 -11.48
C GLY A 184 -5.55 -1.83 -11.03
N VAL A 185 -5.76 -1.96 -9.72
CA VAL A 185 -6.86 -2.75 -9.15
C VAL A 185 -7.96 -1.82 -8.63
N THR A 186 -9.23 -2.12 -8.97
CA THR A 186 -10.33 -1.17 -8.76
C THR A 186 -11.11 -1.40 -7.47
N TRP A 187 -10.72 -2.37 -6.66
CA TRP A 187 -11.35 -2.64 -5.36
C TRP A 187 -10.76 -1.86 -4.19
N GLY A 188 -9.70 -1.06 -4.44
CA GLY A 188 -8.97 -0.31 -3.41
C GLY A 188 -9.54 1.08 -3.14
N PHE A 189 -8.67 1.99 -2.69
CA PHE A 189 -9.05 3.31 -2.17
C PHE A 189 -9.24 4.36 -3.25
N ARG A 190 -8.79 4.13 -4.50
CA ARG A 190 -8.93 5.10 -5.60
C ARG A 190 -9.95 4.62 -6.63
N SER A 191 -10.59 5.58 -7.27
CA SER A 191 -11.56 5.28 -8.31
C SER A 191 -10.89 4.74 -9.57
N ARG A 192 -11.66 4.02 -10.38
CA ARG A 192 -11.23 3.54 -11.69
C ARG A 192 -10.70 4.68 -12.57
N GLU A 193 -11.37 5.84 -12.53
CA GLU A 193 -10.97 7.02 -13.30
C GLU A 193 -9.57 7.51 -12.89
N ASN A 194 -9.28 7.54 -11.60
CA ASN A 194 -7.94 7.90 -11.10
C ASN A 194 -6.85 6.97 -11.68
N LEU A 195 -7.10 5.67 -11.75
CA LEU A 195 -6.16 4.70 -12.31
C LEU A 195 -5.99 4.87 -13.84
N VAL A 196 -7.08 5.17 -14.54
CA VAL A 196 -7.04 5.47 -15.98
C VAL A 196 -6.26 6.74 -16.25
N ASP A 197 -6.53 7.80 -15.50
CA ASP A 197 -5.86 9.11 -15.63
C ASP A 197 -4.37 9.02 -15.28
N ALA A 198 -4.00 8.13 -14.35
CA ALA A 198 -2.60 7.82 -14.03
C ALA A 198 -1.90 6.99 -15.14
N GLY A 199 -2.64 6.50 -16.13
CA GLY A 199 -2.11 5.75 -17.25
C GLY A 199 -1.87 4.27 -16.98
N ALA A 200 -2.67 3.62 -16.11
CA ALA A 200 -2.56 2.18 -15.87
C ALA A 200 -2.54 1.39 -17.19
N ASP A 201 -1.54 0.54 -17.41
CA ASP A 201 -1.41 -0.29 -18.63
C ASP A 201 -2.53 -1.32 -18.75
N VAL A 202 -3.08 -1.75 -17.63
CA VAL A 202 -4.19 -2.68 -17.51
C VAL A 202 -4.92 -2.47 -16.19
N LEU A 203 -6.22 -2.73 -16.17
CA LEU A 203 -7.04 -2.72 -14.98
C LEU A 203 -7.56 -4.11 -14.67
N ALA A 204 -7.75 -4.40 -13.39
CA ALA A 204 -8.40 -5.62 -12.92
C ALA A 204 -9.46 -5.25 -11.88
N ASP A 205 -10.70 -5.66 -12.13
CA ASP A 205 -11.84 -5.42 -11.24
C ASP A 205 -12.00 -6.55 -10.21
N THR A 206 -11.36 -7.69 -10.46
CA THR A 206 -11.42 -8.88 -9.60
C THR A 206 -10.06 -9.57 -9.50
N THR A 207 -9.87 -10.35 -8.43
CA THR A 207 -8.69 -11.21 -8.28
C THR A 207 -8.58 -12.27 -9.39
N ALA A 208 -9.70 -12.66 -10.01
CA ALA A 208 -9.71 -13.58 -11.15
C ALA A 208 -9.14 -12.90 -12.41
N GLU A 209 -9.52 -11.66 -12.68
CA GLU A 209 -8.96 -10.85 -13.78
C GLU A 209 -7.48 -10.56 -13.56
N LEU A 210 -7.09 -10.18 -12.33
CA LEU A 210 -5.69 -9.96 -11.98
C LEU A 210 -4.85 -11.24 -12.23
N LYS A 211 -5.40 -12.41 -11.88
CA LYS A 211 -4.75 -13.70 -12.18
C LYS A 211 -4.54 -13.88 -13.69
N ALA A 212 -5.56 -13.58 -14.51
CA ALA A 212 -5.46 -13.70 -15.97
C ALA A 212 -4.42 -12.72 -16.53
N VAL A 213 -4.35 -11.49 -16.02
CA VAL A 213 -3.31 -10.52 -16.39
C VAL A 213 -1.91 -11.04 -16.11
N ILE A 214 -1.71 -11.68 -14.95
CA ILE A 214 -0.37 -12.15 -14.52
C ILE A 214 0.06 -13.41 -15.27
N LEU A 215 -0.84 -14.38 -15.41
CA LEU A 215 -0.49 -15.69 -15.97
C LEU A 215 -0.68 -15.79 -17.50
N GLY A 216 -1.44 -14.89 -18.11
CA GLY A 216 -1.73 -14.85 -19.53
C GLY A 216 -2.94 -15.72 -19.87
#